data_ddf53027282fd5b91a5031153893765f
#
_entry.id   ddf53027282fd5b91a5031153893765f
#
_cell.length_a   1.000
_cell.length_b   1.000
_cell.length_c   1.000
_cell.angle_alpha   90.00
_cell.angle_beta   90.00
_cell.angle_gamma   90.00
#
_symmetry.space_group_name_H-M   'P 1'
#
loop_
_entity.id
_entity.type
_entity.pdbx_description
1 polymer ?
#
loop_
_entity_poly.entity_id
_entity_poly.type
_entity_poly.pdbx_seq_one_letter_code
_entity_poly.pdbx_strand_id
1 'polypeptide(L)'
;MKTQDYIDLENQYGANNYAPLDVVLTKGNGVWVEDVEGKRYLDCLSAYSAVNQGHCHPKIMQTVTEQMSKLTLTSRAFRNDQLGLFYKELCELTNSHKVLPMNSGAEAVESAIKVVRKWGYTVKGVPEDQAEIIVCDSNFHGRTISIVGFSSDEDSRKGFGPFPQGFVTIPFGDAQALRDAITPNTVGFMVEPIQGEAGVNIPPDGYLKEVREICTEKNIMLVLDEIQTGLGRTGKLLAEEHEGIEADLTLIGKALSGGFYP
;
A
#
# COMPACT_ATOMS: atom_id res chain seq x y z
N MET A 1 -5.90 20.56 29.04
CA MET A 1 -4.72 20.97 28.24
C MET A 1 -5.22 21.70 27.01
N LYS A 2 -4.52 22.74 26.58
CA LYS A 2 -4.79 23.46 25.31
C LYS A 2 -3.97 22.84 24.17
N THR A 3 -4.29 23.21 22.96
CA THR A 3 -3.56 22.74 21.75
C THR A 3 -2.05 22.84 21.92
N GLN A 4 -1.54 23.99 22.41
CA GLN A 4 -0.10 24.18 22.58
C GLN A 4 0.53 23.21 23.59
N ASP A 5 -0.16 22.86 24.66
CA ASP A 5 0.38 21.90 25.66
C ASP A 5 0.62 20.52 25.05
N TYR A 6 -0.23 20.05 24.12
CA TYR A 6 -0.05 18.79 23.41
C TYR A 6 1.09 18.88 22.39
N ILE A 7 1.18 19.97 21.63
CA ILE A 7 2.26 20.22 20.67
C ILE A 7 3.62 20.24 21.38
N ASP A 8 3.71 20.91 22.54
CA ASP A 8 4.94 20.99 23.32
C ASP A 8 5.37 19.60 23.82
N LEU A 9 4.42 18.76 24.27
CA LEU A 9 4.72 17.38 24.65
C LEU A 9 5.20 16.54 23.48
N GLU A 10 4.56 16.64 22.33
CA GLU A 10 4.95 15.94 21.11
C GLU A 10 6.37 16.37 20.66
N ASN A 11 6.64 17.66 20.65
CA ASN A 11 7.97 18.20 20.30
C ASN A 11 9.05 17.79 21.30
N GLN A 12 8.71 17.64 22.58
CA GLN A 12 9.66 17.27 23.62
C GLN A 12 10.04 15.78 23.60
N TYR A 13 9.07 14.91 23.31
CA TYR A 13 9.23 13.45 23.44
C TYR A 13 9.17 12.69 22.14
N GLY A 14 8.62 13.26 21.08
CA GLY A 14 8.54 12.67 19.74
C GLY A 14 9.82 12.85 18.93
N ALA A 15 10.09 11.92 18.02
CA ALA A 15 11.12 12.10 17.00
C ALA A 15 10.57 12.99 15.87
N ASN A 16 11.33 13.99 15.44
CA ASN A 16 10.94 14.94 14.39
C ASN A 16 11.05 14.29 12.99
N ASN A 17 10.24 13.28 12.73
CA ASN A 17 10.19 12.58 11.45
C ASN A 17 9.01 13.02 10.55
N TYR A 18 8.20 13.95 11.02
CA TYR A 18 7.03 14.52 10.33
C TYR A 18 6.90 16.01 10.65
N ALA A 19 6.20 16.76 9.80
CA ALA A 19 5.82 18.14 10.03
C ALA A 19 4.28 18.25 10.10
N PRO A 20 3.64 17.84 11.22
CA PRO A 20 2.19 17.87 11.35
C PRO A 20 1.65 19.31 11.38
N LEU A 21 0.38 19.47 11.02
CA LEU A 21 -0.34 20.73 11.19
C LEU A 21 -0.55 21.00 12.70
N ASP A 22 -0.58 22.28 13.09
CA ASP A 22 -0.84 22.71 14.47
C ASP A 22 -2.32 22.51 14.87
N VAL A 23 -2.84 21.30 14.67
CA VAL A 23 -4.22 20.90 14.99
C VAL A 23 -4.18 19.60 15.78
N VAL A 24 -4.71 19.60 17.00
CA VAL A 24 -4.74 18.44 17.88
C VAL A 24 -6.15 17.83 17.88
N LEU A 25 -6.35 16.80 17.06
CA LEU A 25 -7.64 16.13 16.93
C LEU A 25 -7.93 15.24 18.15
N THR A 26 -9.19 15.22 18.58
CA THR A 26 -9.64 14.45 19.76
C THR A 26 -10.85 13.58 19.50
N LYS A 27 -11.70 13.92 18.53
CA LYS A 27 -12.91 13.16 18.19
C LYS A 27 -13.08 13.07 16.69
N GLY A 28 -13.73 11.99 16.24
CA GLY A 28 -14.14 11.80 14.87
C GLY A 28 -15.47 11.09 14.76
N ASN A 29 -16.29 11.49 13.78
CA ASN A 29 -17.55 10.83 13.45
C ASN A 29 -17.87 11.02 11.97
N GLY A 30 -17.88 9.94 11.21
CA GLY A 30 -18.05 9.97 9.77
C GLY A 30 -16.94 10.81 9.13
N VAL A 31 -17.29 11.86 8.42
CA VAL A 31 -16.35 12.76 7.73
C VAL A 31 -15.89 13.96 8.58
N TRP A 32 -16.37 14.04 9.82
CA TRP A 32 -16.09 15.18 10.70
C TRP A 32 -15.10 14.80 11.79
N VAL A 33 -14.13 15.68 12.01
CA VAL A 33 -13.20 15.60 13.14
C VAL A 33 -13.29 16.89 13.97
N GLU A 34 -12.95 16.79 15.26
CA GLU A 34 -12.99 17.88 16.22
C GLU A 34 -11.66 17.95 16.96
N ASP A 35 -11.12 19.15 17.12
CA ASP A 35 -9.92 19.38 17.90
C ASP A 35 -10.20 19.51 19.41
N VAL A 36 -9.14 19.60 20.20
CA VAL A 36 -9.21 19.71 21.66
C VAL A 36 -9.86 21.02 22.16
N GLU A 37 -10.02 22.00 21.28
CA GLU A 37 -10.69 23.28 21.58
C GLU A 37 -12.16 23.29 21.11
N GLY A 38 -12.63 22.17 20.53
CA GLY A 38 -14.01 22.00 20.08
C GLY A 38 -14.29 22.52 18.67
N LYS A 39 -13.26 22.92 17.92
CA LYS A 39 -13.44 23.32 16.53
C LYS A 39 -13.57 22.10 15.62
N ARG A 40 -14.55 22.14 14.72
CA ARG A 40 -14.84 21.05 13.79
C ARG A 40 -14.22 21.31 12.43
N TYR A 41 -13.78 20.23 11.81
CA TYR A 41 -13.18 20.21 10.46
C TYR A 41 -13.82 19.09 9.64
N LEU A 42 -13.94 19.32 8.33
CA LEU A 42 -14.20 18.27 7.37
C LEU A 42 -12.89 17.55 7.08
N ASP A 43 -12.81 16.26 7.34
CA ASP A 43 -11.62 15.46 7.06
C ASP A 43 -11.55 15.10 5.56
N CYS A 44 -10.78 15.87 4.81
CA CYS A 44 -10.50 15.63 3.40
C CYS A 44 -9.24 14.79 3.16
N LEU A 45 -8.49 14.46 4.23
CA LEU A 45 -7.30 13.62 4.16
C LEU A 45 -7.63 12.13 4.33
N SER A 46 -8.61 11.81 5.19
CA SER A 46 -9.08 10.45 5.44
C SER A 46 -7.95 9.47 5.82
N ALA A 47 -6.95 9.96 6.58
CA ALA A 47 -5.72 9.22 6.92
C ALA A 47 -5.11 8.55 5.68
N TYR A 48 -4.92 9.30 4.60
CA TYR A 48 -4.39 8.82 3.30
C TYR A 48 -5.18 7.64 2.71
N SER A 49 -6.50 7.68 2.80
CA SER A 49 -7.45 6.63 2.38
C SER A 49 -7.57 5.43 3.34
N ALA A 50 -7.10 5.53 4.58
CA ALA A 50 -7.31 4.47 5.57
C ALA A 50 -8.69 4.51 6.23
N VAL A 51 -9.36 5.67 6.22
CA VAL A 51 -10.67 5.90 6.86
C VAL A 51 -11.78 6.14 5.82
N ASN A 52 -11.77 5.35 4.74
CA ASN A 52 -12.77 5.47 3.66
C ASN A 52 -14.21 5.29 4.15
N GLN A 53 -14.42 4.52 5.21
CA GLN A 53 -15.72 4.26 5.82
C GLN A 53 -16.16 5.37 6.79
N GLY A 54 -15.32 6.38 6.98
CA GLY A 54 -15.49 7.43 7.97
C GLY A 54 -15.01 7.04 9.37
N HIS A 55 -14.77 8.05 10.19
CA HIS A 55 -14.35 7.86 11.58
C HIS A 55 -15.43 7.18 12.41
N CYS A 56 -15.03 6.23 13.24
CA CYS A 56 -15.89 5.54 14.22
C CYS A 56 -17.15 4.93 13.61
N HIS A 57 -17.04 4.29 12.43
CA HIS A 57 -18.19 3.67 11.78
C HIS A 57 -18.86 2.65 12.71
N PRO A 58 -20.18 2.76 13.01
CA PRO A 58 -20.81 2.03 14.10
C PRO A 58 -20.74 0.52 13.97
N LYS A 59 -20.88 -0.05 12.76
CA LYS A 59 -20.77 -1.49 12.55
C LYS A 59 -19.36 -2.01 12.78
N ILE A 60 -18.33 -1.25 12.35
CA ILE A 60 -16.93 -1.61 12.54
C ILE A 60 -16.59 -1.52 14.03
N MET A 61 -17.00 -0.45 14.72
CA MET A 61 -16.81 -0.29 16.16
C MET A 61 -17.44 -1.44 16.95
N GLN A 62 -18.66 -1.84 16.60
CA GLN A 62 -19.33 -2.98 17.23
C GLN A 62 -18.54 -4.27 17.05
N THR A 63 -18.15 -4.61 15.80
CA THR A 63 -17.42 -5.83 15.48
C THR A 63 -16.09 -5.90 16.21
N VAL A 64 -15.34 -4.79 16.25
CA VAL A 64 -14.05 -4.72 16.95
C VAL A 64 -14.25 -4.93 18.46
N THR A 65 -15.21 -4.24 19.07
CA THR A 65 -15.50 -4.38 20.50
C THR A 65 -15.92 -5.79 20.88
N GLU A 66 -16.77 -6.42 20.08
CA GLU A 66 -17.19 -7.81 20.28
C GLU A 66 -16.03 -8.78 20.16
N GLN A 67 -15.19 -8.64 19.14
CA GLN A 67 -14.04 -9.51 18.94
C GLN A 67 -12.98 -9.35 20.04
N MET A 68 -12.66 -8.12 20.42
CA MET A 68 -11.69 -7.83 21.49
C MET A 68 -12.11 -8.40 22.84
N SER A 69 -13.42 -8.55 23.09
CA SER A 69 -13.93 -9.18 24.31
C SER A 69 -13.83 -10.71 24.31
N LYS A 70 -13.60 -11.34 23.16
CA LYS A 70 -13.49 -12.80 23.01
C LYS A 70 -12.04 -13.27 22.94
N LEU A 71 -11.29 -12.70 22.01
CA LEU A 71 -9.92 -13.14 21.72
C LEU A 71 -9.15 -12.01 21.03
N THR A 72 -7.98 -11.71 21.55
CA THR A 72 -7.07 -10.71 20.97
C THR A 72 -6.01 -11.40 20.08
N LEU A 73 -4.73 -11.19 20.32
CA LEU A 73 -3.65 -11.71 19.50
C LEU A 73 -3.35 -13.19 19.83
N THR A 74 -3.35 -14.05 18.79
CA THR A 74 -3.05 -15.48 18.95
C THR A 74 -1.68 -15.90 18.41
N SER A 75 -0.95 -15.03 17.75
CA SER A 75 0.20 -15.36 16.88
C SER A 75 -0.12 -16.30 15.72
N ARG A 76 0.83 -16.47 14.79
CA ARG A 76 0.71 -17.42 13.66
C ARG A 76 1.00 -18.86 14.04
N ALA A 77 1.43 -19.12 15.28
CA ALA A 77 1.63 -20.48 15.78
C ALA A 77 0.31 -21.24 15.96
N PHE A 78 -0.79 -20.50 16.12
CA PHE A 78 -2.13 -21.05 16.24
C PHE A 78 -3.03 -20.62 15.09
N ARG A 79 -4.06 -21.42 14.86
CA ARG A 79 -5.18 -21.03 14.02
C ARG A 79 -6.26 -20.39 14.89
N ASN A 80 -7.10 -19.52 14.29
CA ASN A 80 -8.29 -18.99 14.94
C ASN A 80 -9.50 -19.10 14.00
N ASP A 81 -10.68 -18.87 14.54
CA ASP A 81 -11.94 -19.03 13.83
C ASP A 81 -12.26 -17.91 12.83
N GLN A 82 -11.53 -16.78 12.87
CA GLN A 82 -11.79 -15.62 12.01
C GLN A 82 -10.90 -15.60 10.76
N LEU A 83 -9.64 -16.00 10.88
CA LEU A 83 -8.65 -15.82 9.81
C LEU A 83 -9.00 -16.57 8.52
N GLY A 84 -9.51 -17.81 8.66
CA GLY A 84 -9.93 -18.61 7.50
C GLY A 84 -11.14 -18.02 6.77
N LEU A 85 -12.09 -17.45 7.52
CA LEU A 85 -13.26 -16.75 6.97
C LEU A 85 -12.82 -15.49 6.24
N PHE A 86 -11.96 -14.69 6.84
CA PHE A 86 -11.38 -13.50 6.22
C PHE A 86 -10.67 -13.84 4.90
N TYR A 87 -9.85 -14.89 4.86
CA TYR A 87 -9.17 -15.30 3.62
C TYR A 87 -10.15 -15.67 2.52
N LYS A 88 -11.19 -16.45 2.87
CA LYS A 88 -12.23 -16.85 1.92
C LYS A 88 -12.93 -15.63 1.35
N GLU A 89 -13.47 -14.77 2.22
CA GLU A 89 -14.21 -13.58 1.80
C GLU A 89 -13.35 -12.65 0.95
N LEU A 90 -12.10 -12.44 1.33
CA LEU A 90 -11.19 -11.57 0.57
C LEU A 90 -10.85 -12.16 -0.79
N CYS A 91 -10.55 -13.47 -0.88
CA CYS A 91 -10.32 -14.14 -2.15
C CYS A 91 -11.53 -14.05 -3.08
N GLU A 92 -12.74 -14.30 -2.56
CA GLU A 92 -13.99 -14.21 -3.32
C GLU A 92 -14.26 -12.77 -3.79
N LEU A 93 -13.99 -11.79 -2.92
CA LEU A 93 -14.21 -10.37 -3.22
C LEU A 93 -13.25 -9.82 -4.28
N THR A 94 -11.98 -10.24 -4.24
CA THR A 94 -10.93 -9.73 -5.15
C THR A 94 -10.59 -10.67 -6.30
N ASN A 95 -11.35 -11.74 -6.50
CA ASN A 95 -11.07 -12.80 -7.47
C ASN A 95 -9.65 -13.39 -7.36
N SER A 96 -9.10 -13.44 -6.14
CA SER A 96 -7.76 -13.91 -5.88
C SER A 96 -7.73 -15.36 -5.41
N HIS A 97 -6.64 -16.08 -5.69
CA HIS A 97 -6.50 -17.48 -5.29
C HIS A 97 -6.03 -17.64 -3.83
N LYS A 98 -5.21 -16.72 -3.34
CA LYS A 98 -4.58 -16.80 -2.01
C LYS A 98 -4.37 -15.42 -1.43
N VAL A 99 -4.43 -15.34 -0.10
CA VAL A 99 -4.12 -14.15 0.69
C VAL A 99 -2.90 -14.41 1.57
N LEU A 100 -1.97 -13.47 1.59
CA LEU A 100 -0.84 -13.45 2.51
C LEU A 100 -0.95 -12.19 3.40
N PRO A 101 -1.37 -12.32 4.67
CA PRO A 101 -1.57 -11.16 5.54
C PRO A 101 -0.23 -10.66 6.10
N MET A 102 -0.09 -9.35 6.15
CA MET A 102 1.00 -8.61 6.78
C MET A 102 0.45 -7.59 7.77
N ASN A 103 1.32 -6.91 8.53
CA ASN A 103 0.89 -5.92 9.50
C ASN A 103 0.74 -4.52 8.89
N SER A 104 1.44 -4.22 7.82
CA SER A 104 1.42 -2.90 7.20
C SER A 104 1.55 -2.99 5.68
N GLY A 105 1.22 -1.88 4.98
CA GLY A 105 1.42 -1.77 3.53
C GLY A 105 2.88 -1.96 3.13
N ALA A 106 3.82 -1.38 3.88
CA ALA A 106 5.25 -1.57 3.62
C ALA A 106 5.68 -3.04 3.72
N GLU A 107 5.17 -3.78 4.71
CA GLU A 107 5.43 -5.22 4.82
C GLU A 107 4.80 -6.03 3.67
N ALA A 108 3.63 -5.60 3.17
CA ALA A 108 3.01 -6.21 2.00
C ALA A 108 3.89 -6.01 0.75
N VAL A 109 4.42 -4.81 0.54
CA VAL A 109 5.38 -4.51 -0.54
C VAL A 109 6.67 -5.33 -0.41
N GLU A 110 7.28 -5.37 0.77
CA GLU A 110 8.47 -6.19 1.03
C GLU A 110 8.21 -7.68 0.76
N SER A 111 7.01 -8.15 1.11
CA SER A 111 6.61 -9.54 0.84
C SER A 111 6.39 -9.79 -0.65
N ALA A 112 5.82 -8.85 -1.39
CA ALA A 112 5.67 -8.94 -2.84
C ALA A 112 7.03 -8.99 -3.53
N ILE A 113 7.99 -8.14 -3.15
CA ILE A 113 9.37 -8.19 -3.64
C ILE A 113 9.96 -9.59 -3.44
N LYS A 114 9.80 -10.17 -2.26
CA LYS A 114 10.28 -11.52 -1.94
C LYS A 114 9.61 -12.60 -2.80
N VAL A 115 8.27 -12.52 -2.97
CA VAL A 115 7.51 -13.48 -3.78
C VAL A 115 7.96 -13.42 -5.24
N VAL A 116 8.05 -12.24 -5.81
CA VAL A 116 8.46 -12.01 -7.20
C VAL A 116 9.89 -12.51 -7.45
N ARG A 117 10.83 -12.17 -6.58
CA ARG A 117 12.21 -12.68 -6.66
C ARG A 117 12.27 -14.21 -6.53
N LYS A 118 11.54 -14.78 -5.55
CA LYS A 118 11.49 -16.23 -5.36
C LYS A 118 10.96 -16.95 -6.59
N TRP A 119 9.88 -16.45 -7.18
CA TRP A 119 9.33 -16.97 -8.44
C TRP A 119 10.35 -16.85 -9.58
N GLY A 120 11.02 -15.71 -9.70
CA GLY A 120 12.06 -15.48 -10.70
C GLY A 120 13.15 -16.53 -10.66
N TYR A 121 13.65 -16.87 -9.48
CA TYR A 121 14.69 -17.88 -9.30
C TYR A 121 14.18 -19.31 -9.49
N THR A 122 13.00 -19.62 -8.94
CA THR A 122 12.54 -21.02 -8.88
C THR A 122 11.69 -21.46 -10.07
N VAL A 123 11.04 -20.54 -10.77
CA VAL A 123 10.13 -20.82 -11.88
C VAL A 123 10.64 -20.25 -13.19
N LYS A 124 10.99 -18.96 -13.25
CA LYS A 124 11.51 -18.32 -14.47
C LYS A 124 12.94 -18.75 -14.77
N GLY A 125 13.74 -19.15 -13.78
CA GLY A 125 15.11 -19.62 -13.94
C GLY A 125 16.15 -18.51 -14.07
N VAL A 126 15.86 -17.32 -13.53
CA VAL A 126 16.86 -16.23 -13.43
C VAL A 126 18.01 -16.70 -12.52
N PRO A 127 19.27 -16.41 -12.85
CA PRO A 127 20.40 -16.75 -11.99
C PRO A 127 20.29 -16.12 -10.61
N GLU A 128 20.80 -16.81 -9.59
CA GLU A 128 20.76 -16.33 -8.20
C GLU A 128 21.35 -14.91 -8.09
N ASP A 129 20.69 -14.07 -7.27
CA ASP A 129 21.03 -12.67 -7.01
C ASP A 129 20.97 -11.71 -8.21
N GLN A 130 20.44 -12.14 -9.36
CA GLN A 130 20.31 -11.30 -10.56
C GLN A 130 18.88 -10.84 -10.88
N ALA A 131 17.91 -11.19 -10.04
CA ALA A 131 16.51 -10.79 -10.27
C ALA A 131 16.34 -9.27 -10.23
N GLU A 132 15.71 -8.71 -11.27
CA GLU A 132 15.40 -7.30 -11.41
C GLU A 132 13.88 -7.08 -11.32
N ILE A 133 13.46 -6.05 -10.57
CA ILE A 133 12.09 -5.57 -10.50
C ILE A 133 12.06 -4.15 -11.05
N ILE A 134 11.20 -3.91 -12.03
CA ILE A 134 10.99 -2.57 -12.58
C ILE A 134 9.96 -1.84 -11.71
N VAL A 135 10.20 -0.55 -11.43
CA VAL A 135 9.33 0.35 -10.68
C VAL A 135 9.20 1.68 -11.44
N CYS A 136 8.24 2.51 -11.07
CA CYS A 136 8.07 3.82 -11.69
C CYS A 136 8.75 4.96 -10.91
N ASP A 137 9.09 6.04 -11.59
CA ASP A 137 9.41 7.32 -10.96
C ASP A 137 8.25 7.81 -10.09
N SER A 138 8.56 8.64 -9.10
CA SER A 138 7.58 9.27 -8.21
C SER A 138 6.70 8.28 -7.45
N ASN A 139 7.16 7.02 -7.31
CA ASN A 139 6.44 5.99 -6.58
C ASN A 139 6.41 6.25 -5.07
N PHE A 140 5.37 5.72 -4.41
CA PHE A 140 5.32 5.62 -2.96
C PHE A 140 4.83 4.22 -2.54
N HIS A 141 5.75 3.36 -2.15
CA HIS A 141 5.46 1.99 -1.70
C HIS A 141 5.75 1.74 -0.21
N GLY A 142 6.11 2.79 0.52
CA GLY A 142 6.48 2.72 1.94
C GLY A 142 7.85 3.33 2.22
N ARG A 143 8.37 3.09 3.44
CA ARG A 143 9.61 3.75 3.93
C ARG A 143 10.63 2.79 4.54
N THR A 144 10.57 1.50 4.22
CA THR A 144 11.62 0.56 4.61
C THR A 144 12.90 0.81 3.79
N ILE A 145 14.03 0.29 4.25
CA ILE A 145 15.32 0.49 3.59
C ILE A 145 15.34 -0.03 2.14
N SER A 146 14.63 -1.13 1.87
CA SER A 146 14.51 -1.65 0.50
C SER A 146 13.69 -0.72 -0.38
N ILE A 147 12.54 -0.26 0.14
CA ILE A 147 11.58 0.55 -0.60
C ILE A 147 12.13 1.94 -0.90
N VAL A 148 12.71 2.63 0.09
CA VAL A 148 13.33 3.93 -0.17
C VAL A 148 14.52 3.83 -1.13
N GLY A 149 15.14 2.65 -1.22
CA GLY A 149 16.25 2.39 -2.15
C GLY A 149 15.90 2.60 -3.62
N PHE A 150 14.64 2.41 -4.00
CA PHE A 150 14.14 2.65 -5.36
C PHE A 150 13.16 3.84 -5.46
N SER A 151 13.03 4.63 -4.41
CA SER A 151 12.30 5.91 -4.47
C SER A 151 13.07 6.92 -5.31
N SER A 152 12.38 7.77 -6.05
CA SER A 152 12.94 8.94 -6.71
C SER A 152 13.01 10.18 -5.81
N ASP A 153 12.45 10.12 -4.60
CA ASP A 153 12.52 11.18 -3.60
C ASP A 153 13.88 11.15 -2.88
N GLU A 154 14.72 12.13 -3.17
CA GLU A 154 16.06 12.25 -2.59
C GLU A 154 16.02 12.43 -1.06
N ASP A 155 15.03 13.14 -0.52
CA ASP A 155 14.93 13.39 0.92
C ASP A 155 14.65 12.08 1.69
N SER A 156 13.88 11.18 1.09
CA SER A 156 13.62 9.83 1.65
C SER A 156 14.85 8.91 1.58
N ARG A 157 15.84 9.20 0.75
CA ARG A 157 17.03 8.36 0.51
C ARG A 157 18.29 8.86 1.19
N LYS A 158 18.43 10.17 1.33
CA LYS A 158 19.67 10.80 1.79
C LYS A 158 20.08 10.33 3.18
N GLY A 159 21.25 9.72 3.27
CA GLY A 159 21.84 9.26 4.52
C GLY A 159 21.42 7.85 4.97
N PHE A 160 20.57 7.15 4.22
CA PHE A 160 20.07 5.82 4.59
C PHE A 160 20.70 4.66 3.81
N GLY A 161 21.56 4.92 2.81
CA GLY A 161 22.27 3.84 2.10
C GLY A 161 23.28 3.07 2.98
N PRO A 162 23.78 1.89 2.53
CA PRO A 162 23.59 1.31 1.20
C PRO A 162 22.22 0.65 1.00
N PHE A 163 21.71 0.71 -0.22
CA PHE A 163 20.40 0.14 -0.58
C PHE A 163 20.51 -1.21 -1.28
N PRO A 164 19.53 -2.10 -1.11
CA PRO A 164 19.42 -3.31 -1.90
C PRO A 164 19.41 -3.03 -3.41
N GLN A 165 20.07 -3.87 -4.19
CA GLN A 165 20.13 -3.80 -5.64
C GLN A 165 19.00 -4.60 -6.31
N GLY A 166 18.91 -4.50 -7.65
CA GLY A 166 17.95 -5.22 -8.46
C GLY A 166 16.63 -4.48 -8.66
N PHE A 167 16.67 -3.15 -8.68
CA PHE A 167 15.54 -2.30 -9.05
C PHE A 167 15.91 -1.40 -10.22
N VAL A 168 15.00 -1.28 -11.19
CA VAL A 168 15.12 -0.44 -12.36
C VAL A 168 13.97 0.54 -12.38
N THR A 169 14.25 1.84 -12.45
CA THR A 169 13.23 2.89 -12.44
C THR A 169 12.94 3.39 -13.85
N ILE A 170 11.66 3.52 -14.19
CA ILE A 170 11.17 4.02 -15.48
C ILE A 170 10.14 5.15 -15.26
N PRO A 171 9.85 6.00 -16.26
CA PRO A 171 8.77 6.98 -16.17
C PRO A 171 7.41 6.31 -15.93
N PHE A 172 6.57 6.93 -15.06
CA PHE A 172 5.19 6.48 -14.84
C PHE A 172 4.31 6.79 -16.06
N GLY A 173 3.44 5.84 -16.43
CA GLY A 173 2.53 6.01 -17.55
C GLY A 173 3.15 5.76 -18.93
N ASP A 174 4.40 5.30 -19.00
CA ASP A 174 5.11 5.00 -20.25
C ASP A 174 5.30 3.49 -20.42
N ALA A 175 4.40 2.86 -21.18
CA ALA A 175 4.46 1.43 -21.46
C ALA A 175 5.65 1.06 -22.38
N GLN A 176 6.08 1.99 -23.24
CA GLN A 176 7.25 1.75 -24.09
C GLN A 176 8.54 1.71 -23.25
N ALA A 177 8.66 2.60 -22.27
CA ALA A 177 9.78 2.55 -21.33
C ALA A 177 9.84 1.22 -20.57
N LEU A 178 8.67 0.63 -20.22
CA LEU A 178 8.64 -0.72 -19.66
C LEU A 178 9.20 -1.76 -20.63
N ARG A 179 8.78 -1.75 -21.89
CA ARG A 179 9.29 -2.68 -22.91
C ARG A 179 10.81 -2.60 -23.07
N ASP A 180 11.34 -1.38 -23.09
CA ASP A 180 12.77 -1.11 -23.32
C ASP A 180 13.64 -1.47 -22.10
N ALA A 181 13.08 -1.40 -20.89
CA ALA A 181 13.78 -1.72 -19.65
C ALA A 181 13.85 -3.21 -19.32
N ILE A 182 13.00 -4.06 -19.96
CA ILE A 182 12.96 -5.49 -19.67
C ILE A 182 14.23 -6.20 -20.16
N THR A 183 14.87 -6.91 -19.25
CA THR A 183 16.04 -7.79 -19.51
C THR A 183 15.66 -9.25 -19.28
N PRO A 184 16.53 -10.22 -19.62
CA PRO A 184 16.33 -11.62 -19.25
C PRO A 184 16.22 -11.85 -17.73
N ASN A 185 16.75 -10.92 -16.91
CA ASN A 185 16.74 -10.99 -15.46
C ASN A 185 15.52 -10.32 -14.82
N THR A 186 14.72 -9.59 -15.60
CA THR A 186 13.50 -8.94 -15.09
C THR A 186 12.48 -9.99 -14.67
N VAL A 187 12.04 -9.93 -13.42
CA VAL A 187 11.09 -10.88 -12.82
C VAL A 187 9.72 -10.26 -12.56
N GLY A 188 9.63 -8.94 -12.45
CA GLY A 188 8.35 -8.26 -12.21
C GLY A 188 8.38 -6.77 -12.51
N PHE A 189 7.19 -6.23 -12.65
CA PHE A 189 6.92 -4.79 -12.69
C PHE A 189 5.95 -4.45 -11.56
N MET A 190 6.32 -3.50 -10.71
CA MET A 190 5.51 -3.04 -9.58
C MET A 190 5.12 -1.58 -9.80
N VAL A 191 3.83 -1.30 -9.72
CA VAL A 191 3.28 0.02 -10.01
C VAL A 191 2.01 0.30 -9.21
N GLU A 192 1.79 1.57 -8.85
CA GLU A 192 0.51 2.07 -8.35
C GLU A 192 -0.43 2.33 -9.55
N PRO A 193 -1.69 1.91 -9.54
CA PRO A 193 -2.65 2.26 -10.61
C PRO A 193 -2.82 3.77 -10.78
N ILE A 194 -2.78 4.50 -9.67
CA ILE A 194 -2.73 5.96 -9.58
C ILE A 194 -1.70 6.31 -8.51
N GLN A 195 -0.72 7.13 -8.83
CA GLN A 195 0.24 7.60 -7.84
C GLN A 195 -0.38 8.69 -6.97
N GLY A 196 -0.86 8.31 -5.79
CA GLY A 196 -1.57 9.21 -4.89
C GLY A 196 -0.64 10.22 -4.21
N GLU A 197 0.47 9.76 -3.65
CA GLU A 197 1.40 10.60 -2.89
C GLU A 197 2.20 11.59 -3.76
N ALA A 198 2.36 11.28 -5.04
CA ALA A 198 3.05 12.15 -6.01
C ALA A 198 2.20 13.32 -6.55
N GLY A 199 0.99 13.53 -6.02
CA GLY A 199 0.08 14.60 -6.43
C GLY A 199 -1.08 14.12 -7.31
N VAL A 200 -1.49 12.86 -7.14
CA VAL A 200 -2.59 12.19 -7.86
C VAL A 200 -2.31 12.10 -9.37
N ASN A 201 -1.22 11.44 -9.71
CA ASN A 201 -0.86 11.17 -11.10
C ASN A 201 -1.69 10.02 -11.64
N ILE A 202 -2.55 10.29 -12.63
CA ILE A 202 -3.38 9.31 -13.32
C ILE A 202 -2.65 8.94 -14.63
N PRO A 203 -2.43 7.64 -14.92
CA PRO A 203 -1.78 7.25 -16.16
C PRO A 203 -2.70 7.47 -17.37
N PRO A 204 -2.18 7.48 -18.61
CA PRO A 204 -3.00 7.49 -19.81
C PRO A 204 -4.01 6.32 -19.86
N ASP A 205 -5.16 6.53 -20.48
CA ASP A 205 -6.16 5.49 -20.70
C ASP A 205 -5.55 4.28 -21.44
N GLY A 206 -5.81 3.07 -20.96
CA GLY A 206 -5.30 1.84 -21.54
C GLY A 206 -3.88 1.46 -21.08
N TYR A 207 -3.24 2.28 -20.26
CA TYR A 207 -1.87 2.02 -19.78
C TYR A 207 -1.74 0.70 -19.02
N LEU A 208 -2.60 0.46 -18.02
CA LEU A 208 -2.54 -0.77 -17.23
C LEU A 208 -2.85 -2.01 -18.08
N LYS A 209 -3.73 -1.88 -19.07
CA LYS A 209 -4.02 -2.96 -20.01
C LYS A 209 -2.79 -3.30 -20.85
N GLU A 210 -2.12 -2.30 -21.43
CA GLU A 210 -0.89 -2.51 -22.18
C GLU A 210 0.22 -3.10 -21.30
N VAL A 211 0.38 -2.59 -20.08
CA VAL A 211 1.31 -3.12 -19.09
C VAL A 211 1.03 -4.60 -18.78
N ARG A 212 -0.23 -4.99 -18.58
CA ARG A 212 -0.61 -6.40 -18.36
C ARG A 212 -0.22 -7.27 -19.55
N GLU A 213 -0.47 -6.79 -20.78
CA GLU A 213 -0.11 -7.50 -22.01
C GLU A 213 1.41 -7.69 -22.09
N ILE A 214 2.19 -6.64 -21.83
CA ILE A 214 3.67 -6.70 -21.81
C ILE A 214 4.16 -7.72 -20.76
N CYS A 215 3.65 -7.66 -19.54
CA CYS A 215 4.05 -8.56 -18.48
C CYS A 215 3.77 -10.03 -18.84
N THR A 216 2.63 -10.29 -19.47
CA THR A 216 2.25 -11.63 -19.94
C THR A 216 3.17 -12.10 -21.06
N GLU A 217 3.40 -11.27 -22.09
CA GLU A 217 4.29 -11.57 -23.22
C GLU A 217 5.72 -11.88 -22.76
N LYS A 218 6.24 -11.10 -21.82
CA LYS A 218 7.62 -11.20 -21.34
C LYS A 218 7.81 -12.16 -20.18
N ASN A 219 6.72 -12.82 -19.74
CA ASN A 219 6.75 -13.74 -18.59
C ASN A 219 7.39 -13.07 -17.36
N ILE A 220 6.83 -11.92 -16.96
CA ILE A 220 7.16 -11.20 -15.72
C ILE A 220 5.90 -10.96 -14.92
N MET A 221 6.01 -10.89 -13.60
CA MET A 221 4.85 -10.66 -12.73
C MET A 221 4.45 -9.19 -12.74
N LEU A 222 3.16 -8.91 -12.90
CA LEU A 222 2.57 -7.61 -12.62
C LEU A 222 2.16 -7.55 -11.15
N VAL A 223 2.72 -6.59 -10.43
CA VAL A 223 2.36 -6.27 -9.05
C VAL A 223 1.68 -4.92 -9.01
N LEU A 224 0.41 -4.88 -8.64
CA LEU A 224 -0.32 -3.63 -8.44
C LEU A 224 -0.36 -3.26 -6.96
N ASP A 225 0.17 -2.09 -6.65
CA ASP A 225 0.04 -1.51 -5.32
C ASP A 225 -1.28 -0.73 -5.21
N GLU A 226 -2.29 -1.44 -4.76
CA GLU A 226 -3.65 -0.93 -4.51
C GLU A 226 -3.87 -0.55 -3.03
N ILE A 227 -2.81 -0.38 -2.26
CA ILE A 227 -2.90 -0.02 -0.84
C ILE A 227 -3.69 1.27 -0.65
N GLN A 228 -3.53 2.23 -1.55
CA GLN A 228 -4.28 3.49 -1.51
C GLN A 228 -5.49 3.51 -2.44
N THR A 229 -5.37 2.94 -3.64
CA THR A 229 -6.40 2.99 -4.68
C THR A 229 -7.51 1.98 -4.48
N GLY A 230 -7.24 0.87 -3.81
CA GLY A 230 -8.18 -0.22 -3.61
C GLY A 230 -9.32 0.07 -2.65
N LEU A 231 -10.20 -0.90 -2.52
CA LEU A 231 -11.32 -0.95 -1.57
C LEU A 231 -12.26 0.25 -1.69
N GLY A 232 -12.62 0.59 -2.93
CA GLY A 232 -13.64 1.58 -3.23
C GLY A 232 -13.14 3.01 -3.46
N ARG A 233 -11.85 3.31 -3.24
CA ARG A 233 -11.33 4.69 -3.36
C ARG A 233 -11.56 5.30 -4.73
N THR A 234 -11.45 4.51 -5.80
CA THR A 234 -11.60 4.99 -7.18
C THR A 234 -13.01 4.76 -7.76
N GLY A 235 -13.97 4.28 -6.95
CA GLY A 235 -15.32 3.95 -7.39
C GLY A 235 -15.51 2.51 -7.90
N LYS A 236 -14.43 1.74 -7.93
CA LYS A 236 -14.42 0.29 -8.13
C LYS A 236 -13.83 -0.37 -6.88
N LEU A 237 -14.02 -1.68 -6.72
CA LEU A 237 -13.40 -2.40 -5.60
C LEU A 237 -11.88 -2.28 -5.66
N LEU A 238 -11.30 -2.58 -6.82
CA LEU A 238 -9.89 -2.38 -7.15
C LEU A 238 -9.79 -1.44 -8.36
N ALA A 239 -8.74 -0.62 -8.42
CA ALA A 239 -8.55 0.31 -9.53
C ALA A 239 -8.27 -0.43 -10.86
N GLU A 240 -7.65 -1.60 -10.81
CA GLU A 240 -7.41 -2.46 -11.99
C GLU A 240 -8.69 -2.81 -12.76
N GLU A 241 -9.85 -2.81 -12.09
CA GLU A 241 -11.15 -3.07 -12.73
C GLU A 241 -11.57 -2.00 -13.75
N HIS A 242 -11.01 -0.78 -13.66
CA HIS A 242 -11.31 0.28 -14.63
C HIS A 242 -10.84 -0.08 -16.04
N GLU A 243 -9.78 -0.87 -16.14
CA GLU A 243 -9.24 -1.34 -17.42
C GLU A 243 -9.45 -2.85 -17.66
N GLY A 244 -10.19 -3.51 -16.76
CA GLY A 244 -10.57 -4.92 -16.90
C GLY A 244 -9.39 -5.88 -16.92
N ILE A 245 -8.37 -5.60 -16.14
CA ILE A 245 -7.18 -6.46 -15.98
C ILE A 245 -7.17 -7.14 -14.63
N GLU A 246 -6.32 -8.15 -14.50
CA GLU A 246 -5.98 -8.82 -13.24
C GLU A 246 -4.45 -8.85 -13.08
N ALA A 247 -3.96 -8.38 -11.95
CA ALA A 247 -2.54 -8.49 -11.60
C ALA A 247 -2.19 -9.91 -11.14
N ASP A 248 -0.89 -10.25 -11.18
CA ASP A 248 -0.39 -11.49 -10.56
C ASP A 248 -0.36 -11.36 -9.02
N LEU A 249 -0.06 -10.16 -8.53
CA LEU A 249 -0.13 -9.79 -7.11
C LEU A 249 -0.82 -8.42 -6.98
N THR A 250 -1.84 -8.37 -6.13
CA THR A 250 -2.50 -7.11 -5.76
C THR A 250 -2.28 -6.85 -4.28
N LEU A 251 -1.67 -5.72 -3.95
CA LEU A 251 -1.39 -5.30 -2.58
C LEU A 251 -2.51 -4.40 -2.09
N ILE A 252 -3.11 -4.74 -0.96
CA ILE A 252 -4.18 -3.95 -0.34
C ILE A 252 -3.84 -3.65 1.11
N GLY A 253 -4.31 -2.50 1.60
CA GLY A 253 -4.04 -2.03 2.95
C GLY A 253 -4.97 -0.89 3.33
N LYS A 254 -4.50 0.04 4.12
CA LYS A 254 -5.25 1.26 4.51
C LYS A 254 -6.72 0.98 4.84
N ALA A 255 -7.65 1.20 3.91
CA ALA A 255 -9.08 1.00 4.07
C ALA A 255 -9.48 -0.41 4.52
N LEU A 256 -8.63 -1.43 4.27
CA LEU A 256 -8.86 -2.82 4.70
C LEU A 256 -9.07 -2.93 6.22
N SER A 257 -8.39 -2.10 6.99
CA SER A 257 -8.48 -2.13 8.45
C SER A 257 -9.73 -1.44 9.02
N GLY A 258 -10.52 -0.78 8.18
CA GLY A 258 -11.66 0.01 8.66
C GLY A 258 -11.28 1.21 9.53
N GLY A 259 -10.05 1.69 9.42
CA GLY A 259 -9.51 2.83 10.18
C GLY A 259 -8.92 2.47 11.55
N PHE A 260 -8.73 1.17 11.85
CA PHE A 260 -8.11 0.74 13.11
C PHE A 260 -6.61 0.49 13.01
N TYR A 261 -6.14 0.18 11.81
CA TYR A 261 -4.71 -0.05 11.56
C TYR A 261 -4.43 0.27 10.09
N PRO A 262 -3.42 1.09 9.77
CA PRO A 262 -3.13 1.47 8.37
C PRO A 262 -2.49 0.35 7.56
#